data_522fb95b853e0db54405d620630b2a20
#
_entry.id   522fb95b853e0db54405d620630b2a20
#
_cell.length_a   1.000
_cell.length_b   1.000
_cell.length_c   1.000
_cell.angle_alpha   90.00
_cell.angle_beta   90.00
_cell.angle_gamma   90.00
#
_symmetry.space_group_name_H-M   'P 1'
#
loop_
_entity.id
_entity.type
_entity.pdbx_description
1 polymer ?
#
loop_
_entity_poly.entity_id
_entity_poly.type
_entity_poly.pdbx_seq_one_letter_code
_entity_poly.pdbx_strand_id
1 'polypeptide(L)'
;DQASLLDEMPAKVASRLLQGLPYSQRRVTSGLLGYPAESAGRLMVPTPTVLTPDTTREEALEKLQSRAKRYAAGPHHSIALATVAVTDESRKLLGMLELADLVTAPEGTLVGELLGEEQHSVSAYDDQEHAARLIQEADLLALPVVDDEDRILGVITVDDAMEVLEAEVTEDAYRAGGAEPLNEPYLTATVMTLAKKRGVWLIVLILAAFLTINVMQYFEDVLEAVVVLSIFVPMLIGTGGNAGSQAASSVVRALAVNEVRPRDVLRVIGREVRVGFLLGVFLGTVIFPILAFLYYPQVAFTISLTIVAICTWACIVGGVLPLVAKKLGVDPAVFSTPVVSTLVDATGLIIYFSIAGVIMADQIRQATGG
;
A
#
# COMPACT_ATOMS: atom_id res chain seq x y z
N ASP A 1 -11.02 -19.67 0.86
CA ASP A 1 -12.13 -19.58 -0.12
C ASP A 1 -13.53 -19.62 0.52
N GLN A 2 -13.87 -20.60 1.38
CA GLN A 2 -15.22 -20.63 2.00
C GLN A 2 -15.40 -19.54 3.06
N ALA A 3 -14.38 -19.24 3.84
CA ALA A 3 -14.42 -18.19 4.86
C ALA A 3 -14.50 -16.80 4.20
N SER A 4 -13.66 -16.55 3.21
CA SER A 4 -13.62 -15.33 2.40
C SER A 4 -14.97 -15.05 1.73
N LEU A 5 -15.52 -16.08 1.04
CA LEU A 5 -16.85 -15.97 0.42
C LEU A 5 -17.97 -15.62 1.42
N LEU A 6 -17.91 -16.18 2.63
CA LEU A 6 -18.92 -15.91 3.66
C LEU A 6 -18.79 -14.49 4.26
N ASP A 7 -17.61 -13.92 4.28
CA ASP A 7 -17.37 -12.55 4.74
C ASP A 7 -17.99 -11.50 3.82
N GLU A 8 -18.00 -11.75 2.52
CA GLU A 8 -18.60 -10.84 1.54
C GLU A 8 -20.13 -10.85 1.57
N MET A 9 -20.74 -11.84 2.24
CA MET A 9 -22.18 -12.03 2.26
C MET A 9 -22.87 -11.33 3.45
N PRO A 10 -24.12 -10.88 3.28
CA PRO A 10 -24.90 -10.40 4.41
C PRO A 10 -24.98 -11.47 5.53
N ALA A 11 -24.81 -11.07 6.78
CA ALA A 11 -24.70 -11.97 7.95
C ALA A 11 -25.80 -13.06 8.03
N LYS A 12 -27.04 -12.74 7.61
CA LYS A 12 -28.15 -13.72 7.56
C LYS A 12 -27.95 -14.80 6.50
N VAL A 13 -27.34 -14.46 5.38
CA VAL A 13 -27.05 -15.39 4.27
C VAL A 13 -25.87 -16.28 4.66
N ALA A 14 -24.78 -15.66 5.12
CA ALA A 14 -23.59 -16.34 5.61
C ALA A 14 -23.93 -17.38 6.68
N SER A 15 -24.72 -16.99 7.70
CA SER A 15 -25.16 -17.89 8.79
C SER A 15 -25.97 -19.08 8.27
N ARG A 16 -26.87 -18.88 7.29
CA ARG A 16 -27.66 -19.94 6.68
C ARG A 16 -26.80 -20.92 5.88
N LEU A 17 -25.87 -20.40 5.09
CA LEU A 17 -24.94 -21.23 4.30
C LEU A 17 -24.02 -22.03 5.22
N LEU A 18 -23.47 -21.39 6.26
CA LEU A 18 -22.63 -22.05 7.26
C LEU A 18 -23.35 -23.21 7.97
N GLN A 19 -24.65 -23.05 8.28
CA GLN A 19 -25.48 -24.13 8.85
C GLN A 19 -25.73 -25.28 7.88
N GLY A 20 -25.72 -25.01 6.57
CA GLY A 20 -25.88 -26.02 5.52
C GLY A 20 -24.62 -26.86 5.24
N LEU A 21 -23.45 -26.44 5.73
CA LEU A 21 -22.21 -27.18 5.52
C LEU A 21 -22.17 -28.48 6.36
N PRO A 22 -21.47 -29.53 5.88
CA PRO A 22 -21.15 -30.73 6.67
C PRO A 22 -20.44 -30.31 7.98
N TYR A 23 -20.64 -31.08 9.05
CA TYR A 23 -20.13 -30.75 10.38
C TYR A 23 -18.61 -30.46 10.39
N SER A 24 -17.81 -31.27 9.69
CA SER A 24 -16.36 -31.08 9.60
C SER A 24 -15.99 -29.75 8.94
N GLN A 25 -16.61 -29.43 7.80
CA GLN A 25 -16.36 -28.17 7.08
C GLN A 25 -16.85 -26.97 7.87
N ARG A 26 -18.03 -27.05 8.47
CA ARG A 26 -18.58 -26.00 9.33
C ARG A 26 -17.65 -25.67 10.50
N ARG A 27 -17.08 -26.69 11.17
CA ARG A 27 -16.14 -26.49 12.27
C ARG A 27 -14.88 -25.75 11.83
N VAL A 28 -14.32 -26.13 10.70
CA VAL A 28 -13.12 -25.52 10.10
C VAL A 28 -13.44 -24.06 9.73
N THR A 29 -14.47 -23.85 8.93
CA THR A 29 -14.86 -22.51 8.47
C THR A 29 -15.21 -21.57 9.64
N SER A 30 -15.93 -22.08 10.67
CA SER A 30 -16.21 -21.28 11.87
C SER A 30 -14.95 -20.94 12.66
N GLY A 31 -13.96 -21.83 12.67
CA GLY A 31 -12.66 -21.57 13.29
C GLY A 31 -11.93 -20.45 12.60
N LEU A 32 -11.88 -20.45 11.27
CA LEU A 32 -11.27 -19.39 10.47
C LEU A 32 -12.00 -18.05 10.64
N LEU A 33 -13.34 -18.08 10.64
CA LEU A 33 -14.16 -16.88 10.87
C LEU A 33 -13.99 -16.26 12.28
N GLY A 34 -13.36 -16.95 13.20
CA GLY A 34 -12.99 -16.45 14.53
C GLY A 34 -11.80 -15.51 14.55
N TYR A 35 -10.94 -15.54 13.51
CA TYR A 35 -9.82 -14.63 13.39
C TYR A 35 -10.26 -13.30 12.76
N PRO A 36 -9.53 -12.19 13.00
CA PRO A 36 -9.81 -10.92 12.34
C PRO A 36 -9.80 -11.06 10.81
N ALA A 37 -10.60 -10.26 10.13
CA ALA A 37 -10.48 -10.13 8.67
C ALA A 37 -9.05 -9.67 8.32
N GLU A 38 -8.53 -10.07 7.15
CA GLU A 38 -7.17 -9.72 6.69
C GLU A 38 -6.03 -10.20 7.60
N SER A 39 -6.28 -11.20 8.47
CA SER A 39 -5.22 -11.82 9.27
C SER A 39 -4.72 -13.14 8.67
N ALA A 40 -3.47 -13.50 8.98
CA ALA A 40 -2.87 -14.77 8.59
C ALA A 40 -3.71 -16.00 9.01
N GLY A 41 -4.35 -15.92 10.20
CA GLY A 41 -5.25 -16.97 10.69
C GLY A 41 -6.54 -17.10 9.87
N ARG A 42 -7.01 -16.01 9.25
CA ARG A 42 -8.17 -16.03 8.36
C ARG A 42 -7.82 -16.65 7.00
N LEU A 43 -6.63 -16.38 6.51
CA LEU A 43 -6.12 -16.82 5.20
C LEU A 43 -5.65 -18.28 5.21
N MET A 44 -5.15 -18.79 6.34
CA MET A 44 -4.49 -20.09 6.41
C MET A 44 -5.36 -21.26 5.97
N VAL A 45 -4.74 -22.24 5.33
CA VAL A 45 -5.28 -23.58 5.16
C VAL A 45 -5.06 -24.36 6.46
N PRO A 46 -6.13 -24.66 7.23
CA PRO A 46 -6.00 -25.35 8.51
C PRO A 46 -5.65 -26.82 8.31
N THR A 47 -5.14 -27.45 9.35
CA THR A 47 -4.77 -28.89 9.35
C THR A 47 -3.68 -29.27 8.34
N PRO A 48 -2.46 -28.70 8.44
CA PRO A 48 -1.33 -29.11 7.60
C PRO A 48 -0.97 -30.58 7.83
N THR A 49 -0.18 -31.13 6.91
CA THR A 49 0.49 -32.44 7.18
C THR A 49 1.55 -32.24 8.23
N VAL A 50 1.49 -33.01 9.29
CA VAL A 50 2.44 -32.91 10.41
C VAL A 50 3.20 -34.23 10.54
N LEU A 51 4.52 -34.12 10.66
CA LEU A 51 5.44 -35.21 10.94
C LEU A 51 6.18 -34.92 12.23
N THR A 52 6.74 -35.97 12.83
CA THR A 52 7.69 -35.87 13.96
C THR A 52 9.12 -36.05 13.48
N PRO A 53 10.12 -35.50 14.16
CA PRO A 53 11.52 -35.63 13.75
C PRO A 53 12.01 -37.07 13.58
N ASP A 54 11.46 -37.98 14.35
CA ASP A 54 11.83 -39.43 14.34
C ASP A 54 11.13 -40.21 13.18
N THR A 55 10.30 -39.56 12.38
CA THR A 55 9.64 -40.18 11.23
C THR A 55 10.70 -40.47 10.15
N THR A 56 10.71 -41.68 9.59
CA THR A 56 11.60 -41.99 8.46
C THR A 56 11.07 -41.39 7.17
N ARG A 57 11.98 -41.17 6.20
CA ARG A 57 11.64 -40.71 4.84
C ARG A 57 10.52 -41.54 4.21
N GLU A 58 10.60 -42.85 4.31
CA GLU A 58 9.62 -43.80 3.73
C GLU A 58 8.22 -43.61 4.34
N GLU A 59 8.15 -43.54 5.67
CA GLU A 59 6.90 -43.31 6.40
C GLU A 59 6.31 -41.95 6.08
N ALA A 60 7.18 -40.93 5.92
CA ALA A 60 6.76 -39.58 5.52
C ALA A 60 6.12 -39.58 4.14
N LEU A 61 6.76 -40.21 3.15
CA LEU A 61 6.25 -40.34 1.79
C LEU A 61 4.94 -41.14 1.74
N GLU A 62 4.81 -42.23 2.50
CA GLU A 62 3.58 -43.02 2.60
C GLU A 62 2.41 -42.19 3.18
N LYS A 63 2.67 -41.44 4.25
CA LYS A 63 1.69 -40.51 4.84
C LYS A 63 1.24 -39.48 3.83
N LEU A 64 2.16 -38.85 3.09
CA LEU A 64 1.85 -37.85 2.04
C LEU A 64 1.06 -38.46 0.90
N GLN A 65 1.43 -39.65 0.38
CA GLN A 65 0.70 -40.34 -0.65
C GLN A 65 -0.73 -40.70 -0.21
N SER A 66 -0.89 -41.18 1.04
CA SER A 66 -2.22 -41.51 1.58
C SER A 66 -3.12 -40.28 1.71
N ARG A 67 -2.51 -39.12 2.04
CA ARG A 67 -3.21 -37.84 2.13
C ARG A 67 -3.56 -37.31 0.73
N ALA A 68 -2.63 -37.34 -0.22
CA ALA A 68 -2.85 -36.93 -1.59
C ALA A 68 -4.04 -37.69 -2.21
N LYS A 69 -4.14 -39.01 -1.99
CA LYS A 69 -5.28 -39.82 -2.47
C LYS A 69 -6.62 -39.40 -1.87
N ARG A 70 -6.63 -38.94 -0.61
CA ARG A 70 -7.86 -38.46 0.07
C ARG A 70 -8.31 -37.09 -0.42
N TYR A 71 -7.38 -36.24 -0.84
CA TYR A 71 -7.62 -34.84 -1.23
C TYR A 71 -7.57 -34.60 -2.74
N ALA A 72 -7.42 -35.66 -3.56
CA ALA A 72 -7.27 -35.56 -5.01
C ALA A 72 -8.45 -34.90 -5.79
N ALA A 73 -9.49 -34.46 -5.09
CA ALA A 73 -10.68 -33.88 -5.69
C ALA A 73 -10.78 -32.34 -5.66
N GLY A 74 -9.75 -31.61 -5.17
CA GLY A 74 -9.80 -30.15 -5.05
C GLY A 74 -8.62 -29.41 -5.72
N PRO A 75 -8.82 -28.22 -6.31
CA PRO A 75 -7.82 -27.52 -7.11
C PRO A 75 -6.63 -26.97 -6.31
N HIS A 76 -6.78 -26.66 -5.01
CA HIS A 76 -5.73 -26.00 -4.18
C HIS A 76 -4.90 -26.94 -3.31
N HIS A 77 -5.10 -28.26 -3.40
CA HIS A 77 -4.43 -29.20 -2.50
C HIS A 77 -3.02 -29.61 -2.94
N SER A 78 -2.61 -29.35 -4.17
CA SER A 78 -1.28 -29.76 -4.67
C SER A 78 -0.15 -28.99 -4.02
N ILE A 79 -0.31 -27.69 -3.79
CA ILE A 79 0.71 -26.84 -3.19
C ILE A 79 0.81 -27.10 -1.69
N ALA A 80 -0.32 -27.25 -0.99
CA ALA A 80 -0.36 -27.63 0.42
C ALA A 80 0.24 -29.01 0.72
N LEU A 81 0.44 -29.85 -0.32
CA LEU A 81 1.14 -31.14 -0.24
C LEU A 81 2.63 -31.03 -0.58
N ALA A 82 3.04 -29.90 -1.19
CA ALA A 82 4.45 -29.66 -1.53
C ALA A 82 5.32 -29.38 -0.30
N THR A 83 4.70 -29.06 0.83
CA THR A 83 5.37 -28.75 2.08
C THR A 83 4.78 -29.54 3.25
N VAL A 84 5.60 -29.82 4.24
CA VAL A 84 5.24 -30.61 5.43
C VAL A 84 5.76 -29.92 6.68
N ALA A 85 4.92 -29.78 7.68
CA ALA A 85 5.33 -29.25 8.96
C ALA A 85 5.94 -30.37 9.83
N VAL A 86 7.07 -30.08 10.48
CA VAL A 86 7.67 -30.94 11.47
C VAL A 86 7.46 -30.34 12.84
N THR A 87 6.90 -31.14 13.76
CA THR A 87 6.59 -30.68 15.13
C THR A 87 7.09 -31.67 16.17
N ASP A 88 7.21 -31.18 17.39
CA ASP A 88 7.34 -32.05 18.56
C ASP A 88 6.01 -32.73 18.93
N GLU A 89 6.02 -33.51 20.02
CA GLU A 89 4.83 -34.21 20.56
C GLU A 89 3.72 -33.24 21.02
N SER A 90 4.09 -31.99 21.39
CA SER A 90 3.14 -30.95 21.83
C SER A 90 2.57 -30.14 20.65
N ARG A 91 2.92 -30.49 19.42
CA ARG A 91 2.62 -29.78 18.16
C ARG A 91 3.34 -28.44 18.00
N LYS A 92 4.39 -28.17 18.79
CA LYS A 92 5.22 -27.01 18.59
C LYS A 92 6.00 -27.17 17.28
N LEU A 93 5.99 -26.11 16.46
CA LEU A 93 6.68 -26.13 15.17
C LEU A 93 8.20 -26.20 15.36
N LEU A 94 8.81 -27.18 14.71
CA LEU A 94 10.27 -27.34 14.65
C LEU A 94 10.80 -26.85 13.30
N GLY A 95 9.99 -26.93 12.24
CA GLY A 95 10.32 -26.43 10.92
C GLY A 95 9.37 -26.91 9.83
N MET A 96 9.67 -26.46 8.61
CA MET A 96 9.00 -26.90 7.39
C MET A 96 10.00 -27.66 6.50
N LEU A 97 9.50 -28.68 5.81
CA LEU A 97 10.23 -29.41 4.78
C LEU A 97 9.49 -29.34 3.46
N GLU A 98 10.23 -29.27 2.39
CA GLU A 98 9.68 -29.44 1.05
C GLU A 98 9.59 -30.92 0.68
N LEU A 99 8.57 -31.27 -0.15
CA LEU A 99 8.47 -32.62 -0.69
C LEU A 99 9.73 -33.03 -1.48
N ALA A 100 10.40 -32.05 -2.12
CA ALA A 100 11.63 -32.25 -2.86
C ALA A 100 12.76 -32.80 -1.95
N ASP A 101 12.88 -32.29 -0.72
CA ASP A 101 13.90 -32.74 0.25
C ASP A 101 13.66 -34.21 0.63
N LEU A 102 12.39 -34.56 0.88
CA LEU A 102 12.02 -35.95 1.18
C LEU A 102 12.26 -36.90 0.00
N VAL A 103 12.03 -36.47 -1.24
CA VAL A 103 12.23 -37.29 -2.42
C VAL A 103 13.72 -37.54 -2.71
N THR A 104 14.55 -36.53 -2.50
CA THR A 104 16.01 -36.58 -2.80
C THR A 104 16.85 -37.16 -1.69
N ALA A 105 16.31 -37.21 -0.47
CA ALA A 105 17.03 -37.77 0.69
C ALA A 105 17.33 -39.26 0.52
N PRO A 106 18.44 -39.78 1.09
CA PRO A 106 18.72 -41.21 1.14
C PRO A 106 17.66 -42.03 1.89
N GLU A 107 17.59 -43.32 1.60
CA GLU A 107 16.69 -44.23 2.34
C GLU A 107 17.08 -44.29 3.82
N GLY A 108 16.08 -44.32 4.69
CA GLY A 108 16.27 -44.39 6.15
C GLY A 108 16.63 -43.06 6.82
N THR A 109 16.74 -41.94 6.08
CA THR A 109 16.98 -40.61 6.66
C THR A 109 15.80 -40.21 7.54
N LEU A 110 16.09 -39.65 8.72
CA LEU A 110 15.07 -39.12 9.61
C LEU A 110 14.65 -37.71 9.16
N VAL A 111 13.38 -37.41 9.27
CA VAL A 111 12.77 -36.08 8.92
C VAL A 111 13.47 -34.94 9.67
N GLY A 112 13.85 -35.18 10.94
CA GLY A 112 14.54 -34.16 11.73
C GLY A 112 15.94 -33.78 11.21
N GLU A 113 16.62 -34.68 10.47
CA GLU A 113 17.92 -34.41 9.87
C GLU A 113 17.86 -33.55 8.62
N LEU A 114 16.67 -33.39 8.03
CA LEU A 114 16.41 -32.60 6.82
C LEU A 114 16.04 -31.18 7.13
N LEU A 115 15.77 -30.80 8.40
CA LEU A 115 15.40 -29.48 8.79
C LEU A 115 16.53 -28.47 8.56
N GLY A 116 16.23 -27.36 7.88
CA GLY A 116 17.15 -26.25 7.71
C GLY A 116 17.32 -25.42 8.99
N GLU A 117 18.36 -24.58 9.02
CA GLU A 117 18.62 -23.68 10.16
C GLU A 117 17.66 -22.49 10.23
N GLU A 118 17.20 -21.98 9.09
CA GLU A 118 16.28 -20.85 9.00
C GLU A 118 14.84 -21.36 8.97
N GLN A 119 14.05 -20.90 9.94
CA GLN A 119 12.63 -21.23 10.04
C GLN A 119 11.81 -19.95 10.08
N HIS A 120 10.82 -19.87 9.21
CA HIS A 120 9.89 -18.76 9.14
C HIS A 120 8.52 -19.19 9.64
N SER A 121 7.85 -18.34 10.41
CA SER A 121 6.48 -18.53 10.84
C SER A 121 5.81 -17.17 11.10
N VAL A 122 4.49 -17.13 11.09
CA VAL A 122 3.71 -15.96 11.46
C VAL A 122 2.67 -16.32 12.50
N SER A 123 2.30 -15.35 13.34
CA SER A 123 1.17 -15.49 14.24
C SER A 123 -0.15 -15.49 13.46
N ALA A 124 -1.15 -16.22 13.96
CA ALA A 124 -2.49 -16.18 13.37
C ALA A 124 -3.14 -14.79 13.40
N TYR A 125 -2.62 -13.87 14.22
CA TYR A 125 -3.12 -12.50 14.33
C TYR A 125 -2.30 -11.49 13.52
N ASP A 126 -1.21 -11.93 12.87
CA ASP A 126 -0.44 -11.08 11.97
C ASP A 126 -1.26 -10.73 10.72
N ASP A 127 -0.94 -9.59 10.13
CA ASP A 127 -1.55 -9.11 8.90
C ASP A 127 -1.24 -10.05 7.72
N GLN A 128 -2.24 -10.31 6.86
CA GLN A 128 -2.11 -11.19 5.70
C GLN A 128 -1.08 -10.66 4.68
N GLU A 129 -0.98 -9.33 4.53
CA GLU A 129 0.00 -8.71 3.64
C GLU A 129 1.42 -8.99 4.13
N HIS A 130 1.66 -8.90 5.45
CA HIS A 130 2.95 -9.24 6.04
C HIS A 130 3.31 -10.70 5.77
N ALA A 131 2.38 -11.63 5.95
CA ALA A 131 2.58 -13.05 5.68
C ALA A 131 2.88 -13.32 4.19
N ALA A 132 2.12 -12.70 3.29
CA ALA A 132 2.31 -12.83 1.85
C ALA A 132 3.67 -12.26 1.38
N ARG A 133 4.09 -11.12 1.94
CA ARG A 133 5.42 -10.54 1.68
C ARG A 133 6.55 -11.44 2.19
N LEU A 134 6.40 -12.05 3.36
CA LEU A 134 7.40 -12.97 3.90
C LEU A 134 7.56 -14.21 3.00
N ILE A 135 6.47 -14.73 2.44
CA ILE A 135 6.52 -15.83 1.45
C ILE A 135 7.32 -15.38 0.23
N GLN A 136 7.09 -14.18 -0.27
CA GLN A 136 7.80 -13.64 -1.44
C GLN A 136 9.27 -13.34 -1.16
N GLU A 137 9.61 -12.76 0.01
CA GLU A 137 10.98 -12.36 0.35
C GLU A 137 11.89 -13.55 0.68
N ALA A 138 11.31 -14.63 1.21
CA ALA A 138 12.04 -15.84 1.59
C ALA A 138 11.87 -16.99 0.58
N ASP A 139 11.27 -16.74 -0.59
CA ASP A 139 11.04 -17.72 -1.67
C ASP A 139 10.34 -19.01 -1.19
N LEU A 140 9.35 -18.86 -0.27
CA LEU A 140 8.69 -20.00 0.36
C LEU A 140 7.54 -20.53 -0.49
N LEU A 141 7.33 -21.85 -0.52
CA LEU A 141 6.13 -22.48 -1.09
C LEU A 141 4.92 -22.38 -0.15
N ALA A 142 5.18 -22.40 1.17
CA ALA A 142 4.17 -22.23 2.19
C ALA A 142 4.80 -21.70 3.48
N LEU A 143 4.03 -20.89 4.22
CA LEU A 143 4.41 -20.27 5.47
C LEU A 143 3.53 -20.84 6.60
N PRO A 144 4.12 -21.43 7.65
CA PRO A 144 3.37 -21.93 8.79
C PRO A 144 2.79 -20.80 9.63
N VAL A 145 1.54 -20.96 10.05
CA VAL A 145 0.82 -20.08 10.96
C VAL A 145 0.78 -20.77 12.33
N VAL A 146 1.20 -20.04 13.36
CA VAL A 146 1.32 -20.57 14.72
C VAL A 146 0.48 -19.78 15.73
N ASP A 147 0.22 -20.41 16.88
CA ASP A 147 -0.38 -19.73 18.06
C ASP A 147 0.71 -19.11 18.95
N ASP A 148 0.28 -18.51 20.08
CA ASP A 148 1.18 -17.86 21.05
C ASP A 148 2.18 -18.82 21.73
N GLU A 149 1.96 -20.14 21.65
CA GLU A 149 2.87 -21.18 22.15
C GLU A 149 3.70 -21.85 21.05
N ASP A 150 3.77 -21.23 19.85
CA ASP A 150 4.44 -21.73 18.64
C ASP A 150 3.86 -23.05 18.10
N ARG A 151 2.60 -23.40 18.45
CA ARG A 151 1.98 -24.60 17.89
C ARG A 151 1.37 -24.32 16.54
N ILE A 152 1.59 -25.24 15.59
CA ILE A 152 1.07 -25.05 14.24
C ILE A 152 -0.44 -25.15 14.18
N LEU A 153 -1.06 -24.12 13.58
CA LEU A 153 -2.50 -24.00 13.32
C LEU A 153 -2.85 -24.34 11.88
N GLY A 154 -2.05 -23.82 10.94
CA GLY A 154 -2.27 -23.96 9.51
C GLY A 154 -1.03 -23.55 8.71
N VAL A 155 -1.20 -23.45 7.40
CA VAL A 155 -0.19 -22.93 6.47
C VAL A 155 -0.86 -21.96 5.49
N ILE A 156 -0.14 -20.93 5.09
CA ILE A 156 -0.49 -20.06 3.98
C ILE A 156 0.35 -20.52 2.80
N THR A 157 -0.28 -20.79 1.66
CA THR A 157 0.41 -21.27 0.47
C THR A 157 0.78 -20.09 -0.45
N VAL A 158 1.75 -20.28 -1.33
CA VAL A 158 2.23 -19.23 -2.24
C VAL A 158 1.14 -18.73 -3.20
N ASP A 159 0.21 -19.58 -3.62
CA ASP A 159 -0.92 -19.18 -4.46
C ASP A 159 -1.89 -18.25 -3.71
N ASP A 160 -2.26 -18.56 -2.46
CA ASP A 160 -3.05 -17.67 -1.61
C ASP A 160 -2.32 -16.35 -1.35
N ALA A 161 -1.00 -16.41 -1.10
CA ALA A 161 -0.18 -15.21 -0.92
C ALA A 161 -0.14 -14.31 -2.16
N MET A 162 -0.11 -14.91 -3.37
CA MET A 162 -0.18 -14.15 -4.62
C MET A 162 -1.53 -13.43 -4.78
N GLU A 163 -2.63 -14.08 -4.43
CA GLU A 163 -3.96 -13.45 -4.46
C GLU A 163 -4.04 -12.26 -3.48
N VAL A 164 -3.49 -12.40 -2.28
CA VAL A 164 -3.41 -11.29 -1.31
C VAL A 164 -2.59 -10.13 -1.87
N LEU A 165 -1.39 -10.40 -2.41
CA LEU A 165 -0.55 -9.34 -2.97
C LEU A 165 -1.21 -8.63 -4.17
N GLU A 166 -1.96 -9.33 -5.00
CA GLU A 166 -2.74 -8.73 -6.10
C GLU A 166 -3.88 -7.84 -5.56
N ALA A 167 -4.58 -8.29 -4.53
CA ALA A 167 -5.63 -7.52 -3.87
C ALA A 167 -5.09 -6.23 -3.24
N GLU A 168 -3.96 -6.31 -2.51
CA GLU A 168 -3.29 -5.16 -1.90
C GLU A 168 -2.81 -4.14 -2.94
N VAL A 169 -2.18 -4.60 -4.04
CA VAL A 169 -1.78 -3.72 -5.15
C VAL A 169 -2.99 -3.01 -5.77
N THR A 170 -4.11 -3.72 -5.89
CA THR A 170 -5.36 -3.15 -6.41
C THR A 170 -5.94 -2.12 -5.45
N GLU A 171 -5.94 -2.41 -4.15
CA GLU A 171 -6.38 -1.48 -3.10
C GLU A 171 -5.53 -0.21 -3.08
N ASP A 172 -4.21 -0.35 -3.07
CA ASP A 172 -3.26 0.75 -3.16
C ASP A 172 -3.51 1.64 -4.38
N ALA A 173 -3.80 1.03 -5.54
CA ALA A 173 -4.10 1.78 -6.76
C ALA A 173 -5.39 2.62 -6.64
N TYR A 174 -6.45 2.08 -6.02
CA TYR A 174 -7.68 2.83 -5.76
C TYR A 174 -7.44 3.98 -4.77
N ARG A 175 -6.76 3.72 -3.65
CA ARG A 175 -6.43 4.72 -2.63
C ARG A 175 -5.52 5.82 -3.19
N ALA A 176 -4.51 5.45 -3.97
CA ALA A 176 -3.64 6.41 -4.66
C ALA A 176 -4.42 7.29 -5.65
N GLY A 177 -5.51 6.80 -6.23
CA GLY A 177 -6.44 7.56 -7.06
C GLY A 177 -7.46 8.40 -6.26
N GLY A 178 -7.48 8.33 -4.94
CA GLY A 178 -8.46 9.01 -4.08
C GLY A 178 -9.86 8.40 -4.20
N ALA A 179 -9.93 7.07 -4.23
CA ALA A 179 -11.19 6.32 -4.24
C ALA A 179 -11.11 5.13 -3.29
N GLU A 180 -12.26 4.72 -2.75
CA GLU A 180 -12.36 3.49 -1.97
C GLU A 180 -12.28 2.27 -2.90
N PRO A 181 -11.61 1.17 -2.47
CA PRO A 181 -11.53 -0.07 -3.23
C PRO A 181 -12.90 -0.65 -3.57
N LEU A 182 -12.97 -1.33 -4.72
CA LEU A 182 -14.15 -2.09 -5.12
C LEU A 182 -13.97 -3.55 -4.71
N ASN A 183 -14.98 -4.11 -4.05
CA ASN A 183 -15.04 -5.52 -3.66
C ASN A 183 -15.70 -6.41 -4.74
N GLU A 184 -15.95 -5.84 -5.91
CA GLU A 184 -16.60 -6.52 -7.04
C GLU A 184 -15.98 -6.03 -8.36
N PRO A 185 -16.02 -6.82 -9.45
CA PRO A 185 -15.49 -6.41 -10.74
C PRO A 185 -16.15 -5.12 -11.24
N TYR A 186 -15.36 -4.24 -11.84
CA TYR A 186 -15.78 -2.90 -12.25
C TYR A 186 -17.06 -2.85 -13.09
N LEU A 187 -17.24 -3.80 -14.00
CA LEU A 187 -18.43 -3.84 -14.89
C LEU A 187 -19.69 -4.36 -14.20
N THR A 188 -19.57 -5.08 -13.09
CA THR A 188 -20.70 -5.58 -12.29
C THR A 188 -21.14 -4.60 -11.23
N ALA A 189 -20.23 -3.71 -10.80
CA ALA A 189 -20.50 -2.67 -9.82
C ALA A 189 -21.58 -1.70 -10.31
N THR A 190 -22.56 -1.41 -9.45
CA THR A 190 -23.60 -0.45 -9.80
C THR A 190 -23.04 0.97 -9.88
N VAL A 191 -23.64 1.81 -10.74
CA VAL A 191 -23.27 3.23 -10.86
C VAL A 191 -23.34 3.94 -9.50
N MET A 192 -24.32 3.58 -8.66
CA MET A 192 -24.47 4.15 -7.33
C MET A 192 -23.33 3.73 -6.38
N THR A 193 -22.87 2.47 -6.46
CA THR A 193 -21.69 1.98 -5.71
C THR A 193 -20.45 2.77 -6.10
N LEU A 194 -20.18 2.90 -7.40
CA LEU A 194 -19.06 3.68 -7.91
C LEU A 194 -19.10 5.15 -7.47
N ALA A 195 -20.30 5.77 -7.56
CA ALA A 195 -20.48 7.16 -7.14
C ALA A 195 -20.23 7.35 -5.64
N LYS A 196 -20.71 6.45 -4.79
CA LYS A 196 -20.47 6.49 -3.33
C LYS A 196 -19.00 6.32 -2.99
N LYS A 197 -18.31 5.32 -3.56
CA LYS A 197 -16.92 5.02 -3.32
C LYS A 197 -15.96 6.18 -3.67
N ARG A 198 -16.31 6.96 -4.69
CA ARG A 198 -15.58 8.17 -5.10
C ARG A 198 -16.06 9.42 -4.35
N GLY A 199 -17.36 9.52 -4.06
CA GLY A 199 -18.00 10.72 -3.52
C GLY A 199 -17.47 11.12 -2.14
N VAL A 200 -17.20 10.16 -1.27
CA VAL A 200 -16.65 10.42 0.07
C VAL A 200 -15.33 11.19 -0.03
N TRP A 201 -14.40 10.71 -0.84
CA TRP A 201 -13.09 11.36 -1.05
C TRP A 201 -13.25 12.74 -1.69
N LEU A 202 -14.12 12.89 -2.68
CA LEU A 202 -14.36 14.17 -3.32
C LEU A 202 -14.93 15.21 -2.36
N ILE A 203 -15.79 14.82 -1.41
CA ILE A 203 -16.29 15.73 -0.36
C ILE A 203 -15.13 16.21 0.52
N VAL A 204 -14.26 15.31 0.97
CA VAL A 204 -13.08 15.67 1.78
C VAL A 204 -12.16 16.63 1.01
N LEU A 205 -11.92 16.38 -0.28
CA LEU A 205 -11.10 17.23 -1.12
C LEU A 205 -11.75 18.61 -1.37
N ILE A 206 -13.08 18.68 -1.56
CA ILE A 206 -13.80 19.96 -1.67
C ILE A 206 -13.65 20.78 -0.38
N LEU A 207 -13.80 20.14 0.78
CA LEU A 207 -13.60 20.82 2.07
C LEU A 207 -12.16 21.33 2.22
N ALA A 208 -11.18 20.54 1.81
CA ALA A 208 -9.78 20.94 1.83
C ALA A 208 -9.49 22.10 0.83
N ALA A 209 -10.17 22.13 -0.31
CA ALA A 209 -10.03 23.20 -1.30
C ALA A 209 -10.49 24.59 -0.79
N PHE A 210 -11.33 24.65 0.26
CA PHE A 210 -11.64 25.92 0.91
C PHE A 210 -10.39 26.62 1.48
N LEU A 211 -9.34 25.84 1.83
CA LEU A 211 -8.06 26.43 2.25
C LEU A 211 -7.46 27.27 1.12
N THR A 212 -7.48 26.77 -0.11
CA THR A 212 -6.98 27.48 -1.30
C THR A 212 -7.79 28.76 -1.56
N ILE A 213 -9.10 28.72 -1.37
CA ILE A 213 -9.96 29.89 -1.52
C ILE A 213 -9.60 30.96 -0.48
N ASN A 214 -9.42 30.59 0.79
CA ASN A 214 -9.01 31.52 1.84
C ASN A 214 -7.65 32.17 1.56
N VAL A 215 -6.68 31.39 1.04
CA VAL A 215 -5.39 31.95 0.64
C VAL A 215 -5.54 32.96 -0.50
N MET A 216 -6.33 32.66 -1.52
CA MET A 216 -6.58 33.60 -2.61
C MET A 216 -7.25 34.89 -2.13
N GLN A 217 -8.22 34.79 -1.24
CA GLN A 217 -8.86 35.97 -0.62
C GLN A 217 -7.87 36.81 0.19
N TYR A 218 -7.00 36.17 0.95
CA TYR A 218 -5.97 36.89 1.73
C TYR A 218 -5.01 37.70 0.85
N PHE A 219 -4.73 37.24 -0.37
CA PHE A 219 -3.85 37.91 -1.33
C PHE A 219 -4.62 38.67 -2.44
N GLU A 220 -5.89 38.99 -2.23
CA GLU A 220 -6.75 39.68 -3.22
C GLU A 220 -6.15 41.00 -3.67
N ASP A 221 -5.63 41.82 -2.74
CA ASP A 221 -4.98 43.10 -3.05
C ASP A 221 -3.79 42.94 -4.02
N VAL A 222 -3.02 41.88 -3.87
CA VAL A 222 -1.88 41.56 -4.77
C VAL A 222 -2.37 41.18 -6.16
N LEU A 223 -3.46 40.43 -6.24
CA LEU A 223 -4.07 40.00 -7.49
C LEU A 223 -4.74 41.17 -8.23
N GLU A 224 -5.40 42.08 -7.51
CA GLU A 224 -5.98 43.28 -8.10
C GLU A 224 -4.92 44.25 -8.62
N ALA A 225 -3.83 44.43 -7.85
CA ALA A 225 -2.72 45.28 -8.24
C ALA A 225 -2.00 44.80 -9.50
N VAL A 226 -1.83 43.47 -9.66
CA VAL A 226 -1.11 42.88 -10.78
C VAL A 226 -1.92 41.72 -11.38
N VAL A 227 -2.98 42.06 -12.12
CA VAL A 227 -3.95 41.09 -12.66
C VAL A 227 -3.29 39.95 -13.47
N VAL A 228 -2.17 40.22 -14.15
CA VAL A 228 -1.45 39.22 -14.93
C VAL A 228 -0.99 38.02 -14.09
N LEU A 229 -0.81 38.19 -12.77
CA LEU A 229 -0.43 37.09 -11.87
C LEU A 229 -1.52 36.01 -11.77
N SER A 230 -2.80 36.39 -11.88
CA SER A 230 -3.92 35.45 -11.81
C SER A 230 -3.91 34.42 -12.94
N ILE A 231 -3.38 34.80 -14.11
CA ILE A 231 -3.31 33.94 -15.30
C ILE A 231 -2.40 32.71 -15.04
N PHE A 232 -1.39 32.86 -14.20
CA PHE A 232 -0.39 31.81 -13.95
C PHE A 232 -0.75 30.89 -12.78
N VAL A 233 -1.79 31.24 -11.99
CA VAL A 233 -2.25 30.42 -10.86
C VAL A 233 -2.51 28.97 -11.27
N PRO A 234 -3.28 28.64 -12.33
CA PRO A 234 -3.53 27.25 -12.73
C PRO A 234 -2.25 26.49 -13.12
N MET A 235 -1.31 27.17 -13.81
CA MET A 235 -0.04 26.56 -14.20
C MET A 235 0.82 26.21 -12.98
N LEU A 236 0.93 27.13 -12.01
CA LEU A 236 1.74 26.95 -10.82
C LEU A 236 1.20 25.88 -9.90
N ILE A 237 -0.12 25.88 -9.64
CA ILE A 237 -0.82 24.87 -8.86
C ILE A 237 -0.65 23.50 -9.54
N GLY A 238 -0.97 23.39 -10.83
CA GLY A 238 -0.84 22.13 -11.56
C GLY A 238 0.59 21.58 -11.56
N THR A 239 1.59 22.45 -11.73
CA THR A 239 3.02 22.03 -11.69
C THR A 239 3.40 21.54 -10.30
N GLY A 240 3.02 22.27 -9.25
CA GLY A 240 3.28 21.87 -7.86
C GLY A 240 2.58 20.57 -7.49
N GLY A 241 1.28 20.48 -7.78
CA GLY A 241 0.49 19.27 -7.52
C GLY A 241 1.07 18.03 -8.22
N ASN A 242 1.48 18.16 -9.48
CA ASN A 242 2.13 17.07 -10.22
C ASN A 242 3.48 16.67 -9.60
N ALA A 243 4.34 17.63 -9.26
CA ALA A 243 5.64 17.35 -8.65
C ALA A 243 5.49 16.65 -7.29
N GLY A 244 4.57 17.14 -6.44
CA GLY A 244 4.27 16.53 -5.15
C GLY A 244 3.70 15.13 -5.25
N SER A 245 2.77 14.92 -6.20
CA SER A 245 2.17 13.61 -6.46
C SER A 245 3.18 12.58 -6.96
N GLN A 246 4.12 12.99 -7.84
CA GLN A 246 5.20 12.12 -8.31
C GLN A 246 6.13 11.72 -7.15
N ALA A 247 6.48 12.65 -6.27
CA ALA A 247 7.28 12.37 -5.08
C ALA A 247 6.54 11.40 -4.14
N ALA A 248 5.26 11.66 -3.85
CA ALA A 248 4.43 10.81 -3.00
C ALA A 248 4.32 9.39 -3.53
N SER A 249 3.98 9.21 -4.82
CA SER A 249 3.88 7.89 -5.44
C SER A 249 5.19 7.12 -5.36
N SER A 250 6.34 7.81 -5.56
CA SER A 250 7.66 7.18 -5.47
C SER A 250 7.98 6.72 -4.05
N VAL A 251 7.65 7.54 -3.02
CA VAL A 251 7.92 7.21 -1.63
C VAL A 251 6.94 6.17 -1.09
N VAL A 252 5.64 6.21 -1.47
CA VAL A 252 4.67 5.15 -1.16
C VAL A 252 5.17 3.82 -1.67
N ARG A 253 5.62 3.75 -2.94
CA ARG A 253 6.18 2.52 -3.49
C ARG A 253 7.44 2.05 -2.75
N ALA A 254 8.36 2.95 -2.42
CA ALA A 254 9.57 2.62 -1.67
C ALA A 254 9.27 2.13 -0.24
N LEU A 255 8.20 2.65 0.40
CA LEU A 255 7.68 2.15 1.68
C LEU A 255 7.08 0.75 1.54
N ALA A 256 6.31 0.54 0.47
CA ALA A 256 5.66 -0.72 0.18
C ALA A 256 6.65 -1.88 -0.03
N VAL A 257 7.81 -1.60 -0.65
CA VAL A 257 8.87 -2.61 -0.88
C VAL A 257 10.01 -2.56 0.16
N ASN A 258 9.79 -1.93 1.32
CA ASN A 258 10.75 -1.82 2.43
C ASN A 258 12.11 -1.17 2.09
N GLU A 259 12.25 -0.49 0.93
CA GLU A 259 13.46 0.27 0.57
C GLU A 259 13.65 1.50 1.46
N VAL A 260 12.55 2.09 1.93
CA VAL A 260 12.53 3.26 2.81
C VAL A 260 11.72 2.93 4.07
N ARG A 261 12.20 3.39 5.22
CA ARG A 261 11.53 3.22 6.51
C ARG A 261 11.20 4.58 7.12
N PRO A 262 10.21 4.68 8.04
CA PRO A 262 9.86 5.96 8.68
C PRO A 262 11.03 6.70 9.36
N ARG A 263 12.07 5.97 9.77
CA ARG A 263 13.31 6.56 10.33
C ARG A 263 14.18 7.30 9.31
N ASP A 264 13.98 7.05 8.02
CA ASP A 264 14.80 7.62 6.96
C ASP A 264 14.29 9.00 6.48
N VAL A 265 13.34 9.60 7.19
CA VAL A 265 12.68 10.86 6.82
C VAL A 265 13.66 11.98 6.42
N LEU A 266 14.76 12.15 7.16
CA LEU A 266 15.75 13.19 6.84
C LEU A 266 16.52 12.91 5.55
N ARG A 267 16.76 11.63 5.23
CA ARG A 267 17.39 11.23 3.96
C ARG A 267 16.45 11.49 2.79
N VAL A 268 15.17 11.16 2.96
CA VAL A 268 14.13 11.43 1.96
C VAL A 268 13.99 12.92 1.72
N ILE A 269 13.87 13.75 2.77
CA ILE A 269 13.84 15.22 2.64
C ILE A 269 15.05 15.72 1.86
N GLY A 270 16.27 15.31 2.25
CA GLY A 270 17.49 15.75 1.57
C GLY A 270 17.57 15.32 0.10
N ARG A 271 16.92 14.19 -0.27
CA ARG A 271 16.80 13.72 -1.66
C ARG A 271 15.76 14.54 -2.42
N GLU A 272 14.56 14.68 -1.85
CA GLU A 272 13.43 15.38 -2.49
C GLU A 272 13.70 16.89 -2.67
N VAL A 273 14.40 17.55 -1.73
CA VAL A 273 14.87 18.94 -1.90
C VAL A 273 15.73 19.07 -3.17
N ARG A 274 16.69 18.17 -3.36
CA ARG A 274 17.56 18.20 -4.54
C ARG A 274 16.81 17.91 -5.83
N VAL A 275 15.92 16.93 -5.81
CA VAL A 275 15.08 16.57 -6.99
C VAL A 275 14.17 17.74 -7.32
N GLY A 276 13.40 18.27 -6.35
CA GLY A 276 12.48 19.38 -6.57
C GLY A 276 13.19 20.65 -7.04
N PHE A 277 14.36 20.96 -6.47
CA PHE A 277 15.17 22.09 -6.89
C PHE A 277 15.64 21.92 -8.36
N LEU A 278 16.18 20.77 -8.73
CA LEU A 278 16.63 20.52 -10.09
C LEU A 278 15.48 20.58 -11.09
N LEU A 279 14.32 19.97 -10.77
CA LEU A 279 13.12 20.04 -11.60
C LEU A 279 12.65 21.50 -11.74
N GLY A 280 12.60 22.25 -10.64
CA GLY A 280 12.18 23.64 -10.65
C GLY A 280 13.10 24.51 -11.47
N VAL A 281 14.42 24.35 -11.33
CA VAL A 281 15.42 25.07 -12.15
C VAL A 281 15.27 24.72 -13.64
N PHE A 282 15.12 23.45 -13.97
CA PHE A 282 14.91 23.00 -15.33
C PHE A 282 13.64 23.63 -15.94
N LEU A 283 12.51 23.51 -15.28
CA LEU A 283 11.24 24.05 -15.74
C LEU A 283 11.26 25.60 -15.78
N GLY A 284 11.81 26.24 -14.75
CA GLY A 284 11.97 27.69 -14.70
C GLY A 284 12.84 28.24 -15.83
N THR A 285 13.93 27.54 -16.18
CA THR A 285 14.80 27.91 -17.29
C THR A 285 14.09 27.77 -18.63
N VAL A 286 13.25 26.74 -18.80
CA VAL A 286 12.47 26.54 -20.04
C VAL A 286 11.38 27.60 -20.19
N ILE A 287 10.67 27.94 -19.11
CA ILE A 287 9.53 28.86 -19.18
C ILE A 287 9.96 30.32 -19.22
N PHE A 288 11.11 30.68 -18.62
CA PHE A 288 11.58 32.06 -18.51
C PHE A 288 11.64 32.81 -19.86
N PRO A 289 12.32 32.31 -20.92
CA PRO A 289 12.42 33.02 -22.17
C PRO A 289 11.05 33.19 -22.87
N ILE A 290 10.16 32.22 -22.69
CA ILE A 290 8.80 32.28 -23.24
C ILE A 290 8.02 33.42 -22.58
N LEU A 291 8.07 33.48 -21.25
CA LEU A 291 7.34 34.51 -20.50
C LEU A 291 8.01 35.89 -20.67
N ALA A 292 9.32 35.99 -20.77
CA ALA A 292 10.01 37.25 -20.99
C ALA A 292 9.70 37.82 -22.38
N PHE A 293 9.40 36.96 -23.36
CA PHE A 293 8.95 37.39 -24.70
C PHE A 293 7.48 37.82 -24.73
N LEU A 294 6.62 37.11 -24.01
CA LEU A 294 5.15 37.36 -24.02
C LEU A 294 4.70 38.43 -23.02
N TYR A 295 5.46 38.59 -21.94
CA TYR A 295 5.12 39.51 -20.83
C TYR A 295 6.34 40.35 -20.45
N TYR A 296 6.35 40.91 -19.23
CA TYR A 296 7.47 41.69 -18.71
C TYR A 296 8.53 40.80 -18.08
N PRO A 297 9.83 41.14 -18.16
CA PRO A 297 10.90 40.36 -17.54
C PRO A 297 10.72 40.08 -16.04
N GLN A 298 10.09 41.01 -15.31
CA GLN A 298 9.78 40.85 -13.89
C GLN A 298 8.75 39.72 -13.64
N VAL A 299 7.71 39.63 -14.49
CA VAL A 299 6.71 38.54 -14.42
C VAL A 299 7.41 37.22 -14.73
N ALA A 300 8.21 37.16 -15.79
CA ALA A 300 8.96 35.95 -16.16
C ALA A 300 9.87 35.47 -15.03
N PHE A 301 10.58 36.40 -14.37
CA PHE A 301 11.45 36.09 -13.25
C PHE A 301 10.65 35.62 -12.03
N THR A 302 9.56 36.30 -11.69
CA THR A 302 8.67 35.93 -10.56
C THR A 302 8.13 34.53 -10.75
N ILE A 303 7.59 34.19 -11.93
CA ILE A 303 7.00 32.89 -12.22
C ILE A 303 8.08 31.80 -12.22
N SER A 304 9.24 32.04 -12.86
CA SER A 304 10.33 31.04 -12.90
C SER A 304 10.89 30.74 -11.50
N LEU A 305 11.10 31.77 -10.67
CA LEU A 305 11.55 31.59 -9.29
C LEU A 305 10.49 30.84 -8.46
N THR A 306 9.22 31.17 -8.67
CA THR A 306 8.10 30.51 -8.01
C THR A 306 8.04 29.01 -8.38
N ILE A 307 8.25 28.64 -9.65
CA ILE A 307 8.31 27.22 -10.07
C ILE A 307 9.41 26.49 -9.30
N VAL A 308 10.61 27.10 -9.16
CA VAL A 308 11.69 26.47 -8.37
C VAL A 308 11.27 26.24 -6.92
N ALA A 309 10.68 27.25 -6.29
CA ALA A 309 10.26 27.17 -4.91
C ALA A 309 9.10 26.15 -4.71
N ILE A 310 8.08 26.19 -5.57
CA ILE A 310 6.91 25.31 -5.49
C ILE A 310 7.33 23.85 -5.77
N CYS A 311 8.11 23.57 -6.79
CA CYS A 311 8.58 22.21 -7.08
C CYS A 311 9.40 21.65 -5.91
N THR A 312 10.28 22.46 -5.33
CA THR A 312 11.08 22.04 -4.16
C THR A 312 10.18 21.71 -2.97
N TRP A 313 9.25 22.61 -2.66
CA TRP A 313 8.29 22.43 -1.57
C TRP A 313 7.38 21.24 -1.79
N ALA A 314 6.82 21.10 -2.98
CA ALA A 314 5.91 20.02 -3.37
C ALA A 314 6.57 18.64 -3.23
N CYS A 315 7.83 18.50 -3.69
CA CYS A 315 8.58 17.25 -3.53
C CYS A 315 8.82 16.92 -2.05
N ILE A 316 9.14 17.93 -1.21
CA ILE A 316 9.28 17.71 0.24
C ILE A 316 7.97 17.21 0.85
N VAL A 317 6.85 17.89 0.57
CA VAL A 317 5.52 17.54 1.09
C VAL A 317 5.14 16.14 0.63
N GLY A 318 5.26 15.85 -0.68
CA GLY A 318 4.95 14.54 -1.26
C GLY A 318 5.80 13.42 -0.67
N GLY A 319 7.09 13.67 -0.45
CA GLY A 319 7.99 12.66 0.13
C GLY A 319 7.80 12.45 1.63
N VAL A 320 7.41 13.47 2.39
CA VAL A 320 7.28 13.38 3.86
C VAL A 320 5.93 12.82 4.30
N LEU A 321 4.84 13.19 3.64
CA LEU A 321 3.49 12.81 4.08
C LEU A 321 3.29 11.29 4.21
N PRO A 322 3.70 10.43 3.23
CA PRO A 322 3.57 8.99 3.38
C PRO A 322 4.38 8.41 4.54
N LEU A 323 5.58 8.97 4.82
CA LEU A 323 6.42 8.55 5.94
C LEU A 323 5.78 8.87 7.30
N VAL A 324 5.15 10.05 7.40
CA VAL A 324 4.42 10.46 8.61
C VAL A 324 3.19 9.58 8.79
N ALA A 325 2.46 9.27 7.73
CA ALA A 325 1.33 8.35 7.76
C ALA A 325 1.73 6.98 8.33
N LYS A 326 2.76 6.36 7.75
CA LYS A 326 3.27 5.06 8.22
C LYS A 326 3.71 5.09 9.68
N LYS A 327 4.34 6.18 10.12
CA LYS A 327 4.74 6.36 11.52
C LYS A 327 3.55 6.48 12.48
N LEU A 328 2.43 7.04 12.03
CA LEU A 328 1.19 7.17 12.81
C LEU A 328 0.30 5.93 12.74
N GLY A 329 0.70 4.87 12.02
CA GLY A 329 -0.08 3.66 11.82
C GLY A 329 -1.22 3.85 10.81
N VAL A 330 -1.15 4.90 9.98
CA VAL A 330 -2.10 5.15 8.90
C VAL A 330 -1.48 4.64 7.59
N ASP A 331 -2.30 4.03 6.75
CA ASP A 331 -1.86 3.58 5.44
C ASP A 331 -1.31 4.76 4.61
N PRO A 332 -0.05 4.66 4.13
CA PRO A 332 0.57 5.71 3.31
C PRO A 332 -0.18 6.02 2.01
N ALA A 333 -0.89 5.05 1.43
CA ALA A 333 -1.66 5.21 0.19
C ALA A 333 -2.85 6.18 0.36
N VAL A 334 -3.33 6.39 1.59
CA VAL A 334 -4.36 7.40 1.91
C VAL A 334 -3.89 8.82 1.58
N PHE A 335 -2.58 9.11 1.71
CA PHE A 335 -2.00 10.38 1.25
C PHE A 335 -1.79 10.37 -0.27
N SER A 336 -2.88 10.12 -0.94
CA SER A 336 -3.00 9.98 -2.38
C SER A 336 -2.64 11.26 -3.14
N THR A 337 -2.43 11.11 -4.43
CA THR A 337 -2.20 12.20 -5.38
C THR A 337 -3.14 13.39 -5.16
N PRO A 338 -4.48 13.24 -5.02
CA PRO A 338 -5.38 14.36 -4.79
C PRO A 338 -5.17 15.09 -3.46
N VAL A 339 -4.85 14.38 -2.39
CA VAL A 339 -4.62 14.98 -1.06
C VAL A 339 -3.34 15.81 -1.06
N VAL A 340 -2.25 15.25 -1.59
CA VAL A 340 -0.97 15.95 -1.74
C VAL A 340 -1.13 17.18 -2.62
N SER A 341 -1.82 17.04 -3.77
CA SER A 341 -2.08 18.15 -4.68
C SER A 341 -2.83 19.29 -3.97
N THR A 342 -3.93 18.98 -3.27
CA THR A 342 -4.74 20.01 -2.57
C THR A 342 -3.93 20.76 -1.50
N LEU A 343 -3.05 20.07 -0.76
CA LEU A 343 -2.19 20.71 0.22
C LEU A 343 -1.13 21.60 -0.45
N VAL A 344 -0.54 21.11 -1.53
CA VAL A 344 0.45 21.84 -2.32
C VAL A 344 -0.19 23.06 -3.01
N ASP A 345 -1.43 22.97 -3.45
CA ASP A 345 -2.17 24.07 -4.07
C ASP A 345 -2.23 25.28 -3.13
N ALA A 346 -2.72 25.09 -1.92
CA ALA A 346 -2.83 26.19 -0.94
C ALA A 346 -1.45 26.73 -0.53
N THR A 347 -0.51 25.84 -0.18
CA THR A 347 0.83 26.27 0.27
C THR A 347 1.67 26.84 -0.87
N GLY A 348 1.51 26.34 -2.09
CA GLY A 348 2.14 26.85 -3.30
C GLY A 348 1.67 28.28 -3.64
N LEU A 349 0.38 28.58 -3.45
CA LEU A 349 -0.13 29.97 -3.61
C LEU A 349 0.47 30.92 -2.58
N ILE A 350 0.62 30.50 -1.31
CA ILE A 350 1.30 31.32 -0.31
C ILE A 350 2.73 31.64 -0.77
N ILE A 351 3.47 30.65 -1.25
CA ILE A 351 4.83 30.84 -1.78
C ILE A 351 4.80 31.80 -2.97
N TYR A 352 3.87 31.59 -3.91
CA TYR A 352 3.75 32.41 -5.10
C TYR A 352 3.51 33.88 -4.79
N PHE A 353 2.46 34.17 -4.03
CA PHE A 353 2.11 35.56 -3.71
C PHE A 353 3.11 36.23 -2.79
N SER A 354 3.81 35.47 -1.92
CA SER A 354 4.91 36.00 -1.14
C SER A 354 6.10 36.43 -2.02
N ILE A 355 6.48 35.61 -3.01
CA ILE A 355 7.54 35.93 -3.97
C ILE A 355 7.10 37.12 -4.84
N ALA A 356 5.87 37.14 -5.35
CA ALA A 356 5.33 38.22 -6.14
C ALA A 356 5.29 39.52 -5.33
N GLY A 357 4.85 39.48 -4.06
CA GLY A 357 4.84 40.62 -3.16
C GLY A 357 6.22 41.26 -2.91
N VAL A 358 7.28 40.47 -2.93
CA VAL A 358 8.66 40.97 -2.79
C VAL A 358 9.19 41.53 -4.11
N ILE A 359 9.06 40.79 -5.21
CA ILE A 359 9.67 41.18 -6.50
C ILE A 359 8.91 42.31 -7.18
N MET A 360 7.60 42.36 -7.02
CA MET A 360 6.71 43.34 -7.65
C MET A 360 6.19 44.40 -6.67
N ALA A 361 6.86 44.57 -5.51
CA ALA A 361 6.45 45.48 -4.44
C ALA A 361 6.15 46.92 -4.93
N ASP A 362 6.98 47.45 -5.83
CA ASP A 362 6.79 48.81 -6.36
C ASP A 362 5.52 48.93 -7.22
N GLN A 363 5.23 47.89 -8.05
CA GLN A 363 4.03 47.88 -8.87
C GLN A 363 2.76 47.72 -8.03
N ILE A 364 2.84 46.88 -6.97
CA ILE A 364 1.72 46.67 -6.05
C ILE A 364 1.45 47.99 -5.28
N ARG A 365 2.46 48.66 -4.75
CA ARG A 365 2.30 49.94 -4.07
C ARG A 365 1.70 51.02 -4.95
N GLN A 366 2.16 51.14 -6.20
CA GLN A 366 1.61 52.12 -7.15
C GLN A 366 0.14 51.85 -7.47
N ALA A 367 -0.29 50.60 -7.52
CA ALA A 367 -1.65 50.22 -7.80
C ALA A 367 -2.61 50.39 -6.59
N THR A 368 -2.09 50.13 -5.37
CA THR A 368 -2.87 50.22 -4.12
C THR A 368 -2.89 51.63 -3.49
N GLY A 369 -2.25 52.63 -4.12
CA GLY A 369 -2.35 54.02 -3.72
C GLY A 369 -1.46 54.47 -2.56
N GLY A 370 -0.38 53.72 -2.25
CA GLY A 370 0.48 54.14 -1.17
C GLY A 370 1.43 53.67 -0.51
#